data_eb2a7aa9c593eb19cd4bafe0d620c6f6
#
_entry.id   eb2a7aa9c593eb19cd4bafe0d620c6f6
#
_cell.length_a   1.000
_cell.length_b   1.000
_cell.length_c   1.000
_cell.angle_alpha   90.00
_cell.angle_beta   90.00
_cell.angle_gamma   90.00
#
_symmetry.space_group_name_H-M   'P 1'
#
loop_
_entity.id
_entity.type
_entity.pdbx_description
1 polymer ?
#
loop_
_entity_poly.entity_id
_entity_poly.type
_entity_poly.pdbx_seq_one_letter_code
_entity_poly.pdbx_strand_id
1 'polypeptide(L)'
;MEKVIKRRAKSGKDEHSKKENKYTQAPEDFEETEVVEEETLEELEEKELFGGKKPKKKRPKKKMNKTIFWVIGILTFLILIFELLTIHRIMANQFNEEEFKRIIQVEQDDAKKYNETVTVKDETKGNVEVQELIPTDASGNPIEAIATQMDSLKQSILEKYAGASKKTLIFFKAYQTKVVSSVNDIHYYVSVYQQKDRGFEQLEFEELSHQLVFADSLEPFEISKLFNNELAMSNFFVKKAIDEAKANGLADEQTEKITAQFMDGNWKKLDASIIQNGIRVKYKDANDQVAQWTIPFTELFAYMKEDMIPETEKDNFVQYRAVVKEKLGKKRVALSFDDGPSAELTPKVLDLLKQYNAHATFYIVGSHVEGNEAIIRRIVDEGHELGDHSYSHPYLPKKSADEVYNEVKKTSDLIAKASLGLRPMSLRPPYGGYNKMVADQAGIAIVNWSIDSLDWKYRDAAKTIEHIKENTHNGGILLMHDIHAESVEALPAVLEYLKSEGYELVTVDELMADQPLQPNYAYFNRVDVKKID
;
A
#
# COMPACT_ATOMS: atom_id res chain seq x y z
N MET A 1 16.93 -12.38 42.24
CA MET A 1 17.20 -11.04 41.65
C MET A 1 15.90 -10.33 41.29
N GLU A 2 15.04 -10.20 42.27
CA GLU A 2 13.67 -9.68 42.10
C GLU A 2 13.48 -8.40 42.94
N LYS A 3 14.40 -7.45 42.85
CA LYS A 3 14.34 -6.22 43.68
C LYS A 3 14.82 -4.92 43.01
N VAL A 4 14.87 -4.83 41.67
CA VAL A 4 15.32 -3.61 40.97
C VAL A 4 14.28 -2.97 40.06
N ILE A 5 13.07 -3.55 39.89
CA ILE A 5 12.05 -3.02 38.98
C ILE A 5 10.86 -2.35 39.71
N LYS A 6 11.01 -1.94 40.96
CA LYS A 6 9.95 -1.24 41.71
C LYS A 6 10.35 0.13 42.27
N ARG A 7 11.12 0.93 41.55
CA ARG A 7 11.38 2.33 41.93
C ARG A 7 11.59 3.25 40.74
N ARG A 8 10.59 3.36 39.83
CA ARG A 8 10.47 4.50 38.90
C ARG A 8 9.04 4.66 38.36
N ALA A 9 8.09 4.65 39.28
CA ALA A 9 6.69 4.99 38.97
C ALA A 9 6.07 5.74 40.13
N LYS A 10 6.63 6.92 40.45
CA LYS A 10 5.99 7.94 41.31
C LYS A 10 6.86 9.21 41.27
N SER A 11 6.71 10.02 40.25
CA SER A 11 6.88 11.49 40.27
C SER A 11 6.66 12.00 38.84
N GLY A 12 5.61 12.68 38.58
CA GLY A 12 5.25 13.24 37.28
C GLY A 12 3.75 13.37 37.15
N LYS A 13 3.09 13.85 38.19
CA LYS A 13 1.79 14.51 38.04
C LYS A 13 2.08 16.00 37.84
N ASP A 14 1.26 16.56 36.99
CA ASP A 14 1.00 17.96 36.75
C ASP A 14 1.89 18.65 35.70
N GLU A 15 1.13 19.15 34.74
CA GLU A 15 1.39 20.09 33.67
C GLU A 15 1.47 19.47 32.28
N HIS A 16 0.31 19.27 31.67
CA HIS A 16 -0.06 19.70 30.32
C HIS A 16 -1.47 19.19 29.96
N SER A 17 -2.45 19.76 30.64
CA SER A 17 -3.79 19.85 30.08
C SER A 17 -3.89 21.14 29.28
N LYS A 18 -4.60 21.10 28.16
CA LYS A 18 -5.05 22.21 27.32
C LYS A 18 -4.16 22.56 26.12
N LYS A 19 -4.33 21.76 25.08
CA LYS A 19 -4.55 22.27 23.73
C LYS A 19 -5.80 21.58 23.18
N GLU A 20 -6.93 22.06 23.61
CA GLU A 20 -8.23 21.81 22.99
C GLU A 20 -8.37 22.65 21.72
N ASN A 21 -8.85 21.97 20.70
CA ASN A 21 -9.72 22.42 19.62
C ASN A 21 -9.96 23.94 19.52
N LYS A 22 -9.34 24.55 18.53
CA LYS A 22 -9.73 25.83 17.97
C LYS A 22 -10.36 25.66 16.59
N TYR A 23 -11.57 25.13 16.52
CA TYR A 23 -12.45 25.32 15.37
C TYR A 23 -13.90 25.19 15.85
N THR A 24 -14.39 26.22 16.50
CA THR A 24 -15.82 26.60 16.58
C THR A 24 -15.89 27.91 17.36
N GLN A 25 -15.79 29.02 16.65
CA GLN A 25 -16.42 30.29 17.04
C GLN A 25 -16.50 31.18 15.79
N ALA A 26 -17.73 31.34 15.32
CA ALA A 26 -18.09 32.43 14.44
C ALA A 26 -17.97 33.78 15.20
N PRO A 27 -17.64 34.86 14.52
CA PRO A 27 -17.61 36.18 15.17
C PRO A 27 -19.04 36.66 15.45
N GLU A 28 -19.33 36.85 16.72
CA GLU A 28 -20.39 37.74 17.19
C GLU A 28 -19.86 39.15 17.06
N ASP A 29 -20.35 39.87 16.08
CA ASP A 29 -20.36 41.35 16.05
C ASP A 29 -21.65 41.75 15.31
N PHE A 30 -22.71 41.90 16.06
CA PHE A 30 -23.86 42.70 15.70
C PHE A 30 -23.97 43.81 16.72
N GLU A 31 -23.63 45.01 16.23
CA GLU A 31 -23.89 46.28 16.89
C GLU A 31 -25.38 46.41 17.29
N GLU A 32 -25.59 46.80 18.53
CA GLU A 32 -26.84 47.27 19.05
C GLU A 32 -27.31 48.47 18.23
N THR A 33 -28.36 48.30 17.46
CA THR A 33 -29.15 49.44 16.94
C THR A 33 -30.30 49.70 17.91
N GLU A 34 -30.32 50.96 18.35
CA GLU A 34 -31.28 51.57 19.25
C GLU A 34 -32.72 51.20 18.90
N VAL A 35 -33.44 50.83 19.94
CA VAL A 35 -34.90 50.67 19.97
C VAL A 35 -35.51 52.09 19.97
N VAL A 36 -36.06 52.51 18.84
CA VAL A 36 -36.94 53.66 18.77
C VAL A 36 -38.32 53.20 19.18
N GLU A 37 -38.81 53.74 20.29
CA GLU A 37 -40.16 53.52 20.81
C GLU A 37 -41.19 53.97 19.74
N GLU A 38 -42.08 53.07 19.33
CA GLU A 38 -43.31 53.39 18.60
C GLU A 38 -44.30 54.03 19.59
N GLU A 39 -44.44 55.34 19.47
CA GLU A 39 -45.58 56.06 20.06
C GLU A 39 -46.89 55.57 19.43
N THR A 40 -47.80 55.16 20.29
CA THR A 40 -49.13 54.68 19.93
C THR A 40 -50.00 55.81 19.36
N LEU A 41 -50.65 55.52 18.23
CA LEU A 41 -51.62 56.33 17.47
C LEU A 41 -52.96 56.56 18.23
N GLU A 42 -52.94 56.84 19.54
CA GLU A 42 -54.15 57.09 20.35
C GLU A 42 -54.24 58.51 20.93
N GLU A 43 -53.28 59.40 20.70
CA GLU A 43 -53.28 60.74 21.30
C GLU A 43 -53.49 61.94 20.34
N LEU A 44 -54.05 61.75 19.16
CA LEU A 44 -54.29 62.86 18.18
C LEU A 44 -55.76 63.07 17.77
N GLU A 45 -56.74 62.65 18.59
CA GLU A 45 -58.17 62.93 18.37
C GLU A 45 -58.86 63.70 19.49
N GLU A 46 -58.24 64.71 20.07
CA GLU A 46 -58.94 65.68 20.86
C GLU A 46 -58.39 67.08 20.58
N LYS A 47 -58.88 67.75 19.52
CA LYS A 47 -59.07 69.21 19.40
C LYS A 47 -59.45 69.57 17.98
N GLU A 48 -60.73 69.53 17.71
CA GLU A 48 -61.37 70.72 17.04
C GLU A 48 -62.87 70.65 17.23
N LEU A 49 -63.26 71.46 18.10
CA LEU A 49 -64.63 71.77 18.52
C LEU A 49 -65.26 72.76 17.61
N PHE A 50 -66.59 72.60 17.43
CA PHE A 50 -67.61 73.60 17.06
C PHE A 50 -67.85 73.91 15.59
N GLY A 51 -69.03 73.47 15.17
CA GLY A 51 -69.70 74.06 14.04
C GLY A 51 -70.85 73.27 13.44
N GLY A 52 -72.03 73.40 14.02
CA GLY A 52 -73.29 73.61 13.29
C GLY A 52 -74.00 72.45 12.55
N LYS A 53 -74.98 71.87 13.24
CA LYS A 53 -76.29 71.33 12.83
C LYS A 53 -76.66 71.26 11.35
N LYS A 54 -77.03 70.01 10.86
CA LYS A 54 -78.37 69.68 10.28
C LYS A 54 -78.50 68.12 10.14
N PRO A 55 -79.72 67.55 10.37
CA PRO A 55 -79.89 66.09 10.46
C PRO A 55 -79.98 65.47 9.06
N LYS A 56 -79.10 64.55 8.76
CA LYS A 56 -79.20 63.70 7.58
C LYS A 56 -79.83 62.34 7.92
N LYS A 57 -80.84 62.02 7.14
CA LYS A 57 -81.63 60.80 7.16
C LYS A 57 -80.72 59.51 7.25
N LYS A 58 -80.99 58.65 8.25
CA LYS A 58 -80.38 57.32 8.36
C LYS A 58 -80.75 56.51 7.13
N ARG A 59 -79.71 56.20 6.32
CA ARG A 59 -79.82 55.12 5.33
C ARG A 59 -79.85 53.78 6.04
N PRO A 60 -80.67 52.80 5.63
CA PRO A 60 -80.73 51.51 6.27
C PRO A 60 -79.39 50.78 6.09
N LYS A 61 -78.75 50.36 7.15
CA LYS A 61 -77.60 49.47 7.13
C LYS A 61 -78.07 48.15 6.51
N LYS A 62 -77.69 47.92 5.26
CA LYS A 62 -77.84 46.64 4.60
C LYS A 62 -77.09 45.57 5.47
N LYS A 63 -77.80 44.72 6.21
CA LYS A 63 -77.17 43.57 6.90
C LYS A 63 -76.53 42.70 5.85
N MET A 64 -75.21 42.75 5.82
CA MET A 64 -74.44 41.83 4.99
C MET A 64 -74.73 40.41 5.41
N ASN A 65 -75.06 39.54 4.46
CA ASN A 65 -75.45 38.17 4.72
C ASN A 65 -74.28 37.44 5.38
N LYS A 66 -74.48 36.88 6.58
CA LYS A 66 -73.46 36.16 7.35
C LYS A 66 -72.73 35.13 6.50
N THR A 67 -73.40 34.50 5.55
CA THR A 67 -72.83 33.54 4.62
C THR A 67 -71.77 34.16 3.73
N ILE A 68 -72.02 35.39 3.22
CA ILE A 68 -71.05 36.13 2.38
C ILE A 68 -69.81 36.50 3.19
N PHE A 69 -69.96 36.86 4.46
CA PHE A 69 -68.83 37.17 5.36
C PHE A 69 -67.95 35.94 5.58
N TRP A 70 -68.55 34.78 5.82
CA TRP A 70 -67.82 33.50 5.95
C TRP A 70 -67.14 33.10 4.67
N VAL A 71 -67.77 33.25 3.51
CA VAL A 71 -67.16 32.92 2.21
C VAL A 71 -65.96 33.85 1.93
N ILE A 72 -66.05 35.13 2.19
CA ILE A 72 -64.94 36.05 2.05
C ILE A 72 -63.81 35.69 3.04
N GLY A 73 -64.11 35.34 4.28
CA GLY A 73 -63.12 34.92 5.30
C GLY A 73 -62.36 33.64 4.88
N ILE A 74 -63.10 32.64 4.34
CA ILE A 74 -62.47 31.42 3.84
C ILE A 74 -61.62 31.74 2.59
N LEU A 75 -62.08 32.58 1.68
CA LEU A 75 -61.31 32.94 0.48
C LEU A 75 -60.03 33.69 0.83
N THR A 76 -60.09 34.67 1.75
CA THR A 76 -58.87 35.37 2.25
C THR A 76 -57.93 34.44 2.96
N PHE A 77 -58.41 33.48 3.77
CA PHE A 77 -57.61 32.49 4.41
C PHE A 77 -56.90 31.54 3.39
N LEU A 78 -57.61 31.09 2.36
CA LEU A 78 -57.03 30.30 1.28
C LEU A 78 -55.98 31.08 0.47
N ILE A 79 -56.22 32.39 0.22
CA ILE A 79 -55.22 33.26 -0.45
C ILE A 79 -53.97 33.38 0.42
N LEU A 80 -54.11 33.64 1.73
CA LEU A 80 -52.97 33.70 2.66
C LEU A 80 -52.17 32.39 2.71
N ILE A 81 -52.86 31.25 2.74
CA ILE A 81 -52.19 29.94 2.66
C ILE A 81 -51.42 29.80 1.34
N PHE A 82 -52.03 30.17 0.21
CA PHE A 82 -51.41 30.12 -1.10
C PHE A 82 -50.19 31.05 -1.19
N GLU A 83 -50.27 32.27 -0.64
CA GLU A 83 -49.14 33.18 -0.56
C GLU A 83 -48.01 32.62 0.30
N LEU A 84 -48.32 32.08 1.49
CA LEU A 84 -47.33 31.44 2.37
C LEU A 84 -46.64 30.27 1.70
N LEU A 85 -47.40 29.40 1.02
CA LEU A 85 -46.83 28.28 0.26
C LEU A 85 -45.95 28.75 -0.91
N THR A 86 -46.36 29.84 -1.57
CA THR A 86 -45.58 30.43 -2.66
C THR A 86 -44.27 31.03 -2.14
N ILE A 87 -44.33 31.77 -1.05
CA ILE A 87 -43.14 32.33 -0.39
C ILE A 87 -42.21 31.20 0.07
N HIS A 88 -42.76 30.19 0.71
CA HIS A 88 -41.97 29.00 1.13
C HIS A 88 -41.27 28.33 -0.04
N ARG A 89 -41.97 28.16 -1.18
CA ARG A 89 -41.42 27.59 -2.41
C ARG A 89 -40.32 28.46 -3.02
N ILE A 90 -40.49 29.78 -3.03
CA ILE A 90 -39.49 30.76 -3.51
C ILE A 90 -38.24 30.69 -2.64
N MET A 91 -38.41 30.70 -1.31
CA MET A 91 -37.27 30.59 -0.37
C MET A 91 -36.55 29.25 -0.49
N ALA A 92 -37.26 28.13 -0.66
CA ALA A 92 -36.67 26.83 -0.86
C ALA A 92 -35.88 26.76 -2.19
N ASN A 93 -36.41 27.38 -3.26
CA ASN A 93 -35.72 27.45 -4.54
C ASN A 93 -34.45 28.32 -4.46
N GLN A 94 -34.49 29.46 -3.80
CA GLN A 94 -33.31 30.30 -3.57
C GLN A 94 -32.23 29.57 -2.76
N PHE A 95 -32.63 28.90 -1.69
CA PHE A 95 -31.72 28.08 -0.88
C PHE A 95 -31.08 26.96 -1.71
N ASN A 96 -31.86 26.27 -2.51
CA ASN A 96 -31.35 25.19 -3.37
C ASN A 96 -30.38 25.72 -4.43
N GLU A 97 -30.60 26.94 -4.97
CA GLU A 97 -29.70 27.60 -5.92
C GLU A 97 -28.36 28.01 -5.26
N GLU A 98 -28.41 28.51 -4.04
CA GLU A 98 -27.20 28.87 -3.28
C GLU A 98 -26.41 27.64 -2.92
N GLU A 99 -27.07 26.58 -2.41
CA GLU A 99 -26.44 25.32 -2.07
C GLU A 99 -25.83 24.63 -3.30
N PHE A 100 -26.51 24.68 -4.43
CA PHE A 100 -26.01 24.20 -5.71
C PHE A 100 -24.67 24.87 -6.09
N LYS A 101 -24.62 26.21 -6.03
CA LYS A 101 -23.39 26.97 -6.32
C LYS A 101 -22.28 26.65 -5.31
N ARG A 102 -22.65 26.46 -4.04
CA ARG A 102 -21.70 26.09 -2.98
C ARG A 102 -21.08 24.71 -3.25
N ILE A 103 -21.87 23.71 -3.64
CA ILE A 103 -21.37 22.37 -3.96
C ILE A 103 -20.39 22.46 -5.14
N ILE A 104 -20.75 23.14 -6.22
CA ILE A 104 -19.87 23.31 -7.38
C ILE A 104 -18.52 23.92 -6.95
N GLN A 105 -18.58 24.98 -6.15
CA GLN A 105 -17.35 25.65 -5.69
C GLN A 105 -16.49 24.72 -4.83
N VAL A 106 -17.11 23.98 -3.91
CA VAL A 106 -16.40 23.02 -3.04
C VAL A 106 -15.72 21.93 -3.86
N GLU A 107 -16.41 21.34 -4.85
CA GLU A 107 -15.85 20.28 -5.69
C GLU A 107 -14.72 20.79 -6.59
N GLN A 108 -14.85 22.01 -7.13
CA GLN A 108 -13.79 22.64 -7.93
C GLN A 108 -12.58 23.03 -7.09
N ASP A 109 -12.80 23.56 -5.88
CA ASP A 109 -11.71 23.89 -4.96
C ASP A 109 -11.00 22.65 -4.44
N ASP A 110 -11.76 21.56 -4.24
CA ASP A 110 -11.19 20.26 -3.87
C ASP A 110 -10.28 19.71 -4.98
N ALA A 111 -10.72 19.74 -6.23
CA ALA A 111 -9.90 19.32 -7.36
C ALA A 111 -8.60 20.15 -7.49
N LYS A 112 -8.64 21.45 -7.19
CA LYS A 112 -7.45 22.34 -7.22
C LYS A 112 -6.43 22.09 -6.11
N LYS A 113 -6.79 21.38 -5.04
CA LYS A 113 -5.81 20.99 -3.99
C LYS A 113 -4.77 20.00 -4.50
N TYR A 114 -5.14 19.21 -5.49
CA TYR A 114 -4.32 18.13 -6.04
C TYR A 114 -3.78 18.44 -7.44
N ASN A 115 -4.20 19.57 -8.04
CA ASN A 115 -3.82 19.97 -9.37
C ASN A 115 -3.55 21.47 -9.37
N GLU A 116 -2.51 21.94 -10.05
CA GLU A 116 -2.21 23.37 -10.15
C GLU A 116 -3.37 24.15 -10.79
N THR A 117 -3.93 23.59 -11.86
CA THR A 117 -5.09 24.12 -12.57
C THR A 117 -5.99 23.00 -13.09
N VAL A 118 -7.29 23.30 -13.22
CA VAL A 118 -8.30 22.40 -13.77
C VAL A 118 -9.17 23.09 -14.79
N THR A 119 -9.52 22.40 -15.87
CA THR A 119 -10.59 22.78 -16.80
C THR A 119 -11.89 22.10 -16.35
N VAL A 120 -12.99 22.84 -16.44
CA VAL A 120 -14.33 22.33 -16.16
C VAL A 120 -15.05 22.09 -17.48
N LYS A 121 -15.53 20.86 -17.68
CA LYS A 121 -16.38 20.51 -18.82
C LYS A 121 -17.77 20.16 -18.29
N ASP A 122 -18.78 20.88 -18.73
CA ASP A 122 -20.15 20.76 -18.28
C ASP A 122 -21.01 20.03 -19.31
N GLU A 123 -21.87 19.12 -18.86
CA GLU A 123 -22.89 18.46 -19.66
C GLU A 123 -24.19 18.39 -18.85
N THR A 124 -25.33 18.73 -19.48
CA THR A 124 -26.64 18.61 -18.85
C THR A 124 -27.55 17.71 -19.66
N LYS A 125 -28.14 16.70 -19.03
CA LYS A 125 -29.04 15.71 -19.64
C LYS A 125 -30.29 15.52 -18.76
N GLY A 126 -31.36 16.23 -19.11
CA GLY A 126 -32.58 16.24 -18.30
C GLY A 126 -32.34 16.84 -16.91
N ASN A 127 -32.55 16.04 -15.86
CA ASN A 127 -32.31 16.46 -14.46
C ASN A 127 -30.87 16.18 -13.98
N VAL A 128 -30.01 15.60 -14.82
CA VAL A 128 -28.63 15.27 -14.47
C VAL A 128 -27.69 16.34 -15.03
N GLU A 129 -26.91 16.93 -14.16
CA GLU A 129 -25.85 17.87 -14.50
C GLU A 129 -24.50 17.25 -14.13
N VAL A 130 -23.60 17.20 -15.08
CA VAL A 130 -22.30 16.54 -14.98
C VAL A 130 -21.20 17.58 -15.12
N GLN A 131 -20.23 17.58 -14.21
CA GLN A 131 -19.00 18.34 -14.34
C GLN A 131 -17.80 17.39 -14.33
N GLU A 132 -16.94 17.53 -15.33
CA GLU A 132 -15.64 16.87 -15.39
C GLU A 132 -14.56 17.91 -15.04
N LEU A 133 -13.85 17.66 -13.94
CA LEU A 133 -12.79 18.52 -13.42
C LEU A 133 -11.44 17.91 -13.85
N ILE A 134 -10.96 18.34 -15.03
CA ILE A 134 -9.81 17.76 -15.71
C ILE A 134 -8.57 18.60 -15.43
N PRO A 135 -7.47 18.04 -14.90
CA PRO A 135 -6.19 18.72 -14.77
C PRO A 135 -5.70 19.27 -16.11
N THR A 136 -5.01 20.41 -16.07
CA THR A 136 -4.46 21.04 -17.28
C THR A 136 -2.93 20.93 -17.32
N ASP A 137 -2.39 20.98 -18.53
CA ASP A 137 -0.96 21.14 -18.77
C ASP A 137 -0.47 22.57 -18.44
N ALA A 138 0.83 22.82 -18.56
CA ALA A 138 1.44 24.13 -18.34
C ALA A 138 0.92 25.24 -19.29
N SER A 139 0.28 24.86 -20.38
CA SER A 139 -0.34 25.80 -21.35
C SER A 139 -1.81 26.07 -21.05
N GLY A 140 -2.38 25.41 -20.02
CA GLY A 140 -3.78 25.52 -19.61
C GLY A 140 -4.75 24.65 -20.42
N ASN A 141 -4.25 23.71 -21.25
CA ASN A 141 -5.10 22.79 -21.98
C ASN A 141 -5.40 21.54 -21.12
N PRO A 142 -6.62 20.96 -21.25
CA PRO A 142 -6.92 19.69 -20.59
C PRO A 142 -5.90 18.62 -20.96
N ILE A 143 -5.45 17.85 -19.98
CA ILE A 143 -4.57 16.71 -20.22
C ILE A 143 -5.37 15.59 -20.88
N GLU A 144 -5.15 15.37 -22.19
CA GLU A 144 -5.95 14.47 -23.04
C GLU A 144 -5.98 13.02 -22.53
N ALA A 145 -4.86 12.51 -22.03
CA ALA A 145 -4.78 11.15 -21.48
C ALA A 145 -5.72 10.98 -20.26
N ILE A 146 -5.78 11.99 -19.38
CA ILE A 146 -6.66 11.99 -18.21
C ILE A 146 -8.12 12.13 -18.64
N ALA A 147 -8.41 13.03 -19.58
CA ALA A 147 -9.76 13.22 -20.12
C ALA A 147 -10.29 11.94 -20.76
N THR A 148 -9.48 11.26 -21.58
CA THR A 148 -9.83 10.00 -22.23
C THR A 148 -10.13 8.88 -21.22
N GLN A 149 -9.32 8.74 -20.18
CA GLN A 149 -9.56 7.76 -19.12
C GLN A 149 -10.84 8.08 -18.35
N MET A 150 -11.07 9.35 -18.03
CA MET A 150 -12.29 9.80 -17.35
C MET A 150 -13.54 9.51 -18.21
N ASP A 151 -13.48 9.74 -19.52
CA ASP A 151 -14.55 9.40 -20.47
C ASP A 151 -14.87 7.90 -20.47
N SER A 152 -13.87 7.03 -20.30
CA SER A 152 -14.06 5.59 -20.22
C SER A 152 -14.75 5.15 -18.93
N LEU A 153 -14.53 5.85 -17.82
CA LEU A 153 -15.04 5.50 -16.48
C LEU A 153 -16.45 6.01 -16.22
N LYS A 154 -16.85 7.11 -16.88
CA LYS A 154 -18.14 7.78 -16.57
C LYS A 154 -19.39 7.06 -17.05
N GLN A 155 -19.30 6.19 -18.07
CA GLN A 155 -20.45 5.61 -18.72
C GLN A 155 -21.39 4.85 -17.77
N SER A 156 -20.82 4.00 -16.91
CA SER A 156 -21.60 3.20 -15.94
C SER A 156 -22.34 4.07 -14.92
N ILE A 157 -21.72 5.16 -14.49
CA ILE A 157 -22.34 6.12 -13.56
C ILE A 157 -23.45 6.91 -14.23
N LEU A 158 -23.23 7.38 -15.46
CA LEU A 158 -24.25 8.09 -16.23
C LEU A 158 -25.48 7.23 -16.51
N GLU A 159 -25.29 5.95 -16.84
CA GLU A 159 -26.40 4.98 -17.04
C GLU A 159 -27.21 4.79 -15.75
N LYS A 160 -26.54 4.70 -14.59
CA LYS A 160 -27.20 4.55 -13.28
C LYS A 160 -28.15 5.72 -12.96
N TYR A 161 -27.81 6.94 -13.39
CA TYR A 161 -28.56 8.16 -13.09
C TYR A 161 -29.36 8.72 -14.28
N ALA A 162 -29.35 8.08 -15.45
CA ALA A 162 -30.00 8.58 -16.67
C ALA A 162 -31.50 8.91 -16.53
N GLY A 163 -32.20 8.20 -15.62
CA GLY A 163 -33.62 8.38 -15.32
C GLY A 163 -33.94 9.19 -14.07
N ALA A 164 -33.01 9.97 -13.55
CA ALA A 164 -33.19 10.71 -12.29
C ALA A 164 -34.40 11.66 -12.35
N SER A 165 -35.35 11.48 -11.44
CA SER A 165 -36.55 12.33 -11.33
C SER A 165 -36.30 13.66 -10.61
N LYS A 166 -35.19 13.76 -9.87
CA LYS A 166 -34.76 14.95 -9.13
C LYS A 166 -33.46 15.48 -9.73
N LYS A 167 -33.18 16.79 -9.51
CA LYS A 167 -31.91 17.38 -9.93
C LYS A 167 -30.76 16.63 -9.26
N THR A 168 -29.86 16.08 -10.08
CA THR A 168 -28.71 15.27 -9.67
C THR A 168 -27.45 15.91 -10.24
N LEU A 169 -26.44 16.10 -9.38
CA LEU A 169 -25.14 16.63 -9.75
C LEU A 169 -24.12 15.51 -9.66
N ILE A 170 -23.33 15.35 -10.72
CA ILE A 170 -22.27 14.34 -10.80
C ILE A 170 -20.96 15.05 -11.12
N PHE A 171 -19.97 14.86 -10.28
CA PHE A 171 -18.63 15.41 -10.48
C PHE A 171 -17.66 14.26 -10.70
N PHE A 172 -16.98 14.26 -11.85
CA PHE A 172 -15.83 13.40 -12.10
C PHE A 172 -14.57 14.23 -11.89
N LYS A 173 -13.63 13.69 -11.10
CA LYS A 173 -12.41 14.38 -10.69
C LYS A 173 -11.20 13.48 -10.90
N ALA A 174 -10.08 14.04 -11.32
CA ALA A 174 -8.80 13.37 -11.33
C ALA A 174 -7.84 14.10 -10.38
N TYR A 175 -7.23 13.36 -9.45
CA TYR A 175 -6.23 13.88 -8.52
C TYR A 175 -4.87 13.34 -8.90
N GLN A 176 -3.92 14.22 -9.14
CA GLN A 176 -2.53 13.86 -9.38
C GLN A 176 -1.73 13.95 -8.08
N THR A 177 -1.15 12.85 -7.67
CA THR A 177 -0.24 12.81 -6.53
C THR A 177 1.16 12.45 -7.02
N LYS A 178 2.12 13.33 -6.76
CA LYS A 178 3.52 13.06 -7.09
C LYS A 178 4.07 12.01 -6.15
N VAL A 179 4.51 10.88 -6.70
CA VAL A 179 5.13 9.77 -5.96
C VAL A 179 6.62 10.00 -5.81
N VAL A 180 7.30 10.10 -6.94
CA VAL A 180 8.71 10.52 -7.06
C VAL A 180 8.82 11.52 -8.20
N SER A 181 10.01 12.07 -8.43
CA SER A 181 10.19 13.11 -9.46
C SER A 181 9.69 12.69 -10.85
N SER A 182 9.76 11.40 -11.17
CA SER A 182 9.42 10.84 -12.49
C SER A 182 8.10 10.08 -12.54
N VAL A 183 7.36 9.95 -11.43
CA VAL A 183 6.13 9.13 -11.36
C VAL A 183 5.04 9.87 -10.59
N ASN A 184 3.85 9.92 -11.19
CA ASN A 184 2.62 10.38 -10.57
C ASN A 184 1.66 9.19 -10.38
N ASP A 185 0.82 9.26 -9.34
CA ASP A 185 -0.38 8.44 -9.21
C ASP A 185 -1.60 9.32 -9.50
N ILE A 186 -2.42 8.90 -10.45
CA ILE A 186 -3.63 9.61 -10.85
C ILE A 186 -4.82 8.80 -10.37
N HIS A 187 -5.61 9.40 -9.48
CA HIS A 187 -6.81 8.83 -8.92
C HIS A 187 -8.05 9.47 -9.53
N TYR A 188 -9.02 8.68 -9.95
CA TYR A 188 -10.27 9.12 -10.56
C TYR A 188 -11.42 8.91 -9.58
N TYR A 189 -12.11 9.99 -9.23
CA TYR A 189 -13.22 9.98 -8.26
C TYR A 189 -14.52 10.42 -8.90
N VAL A 190 -15.63 9.94 -8.33
CA VAL A 190 -16.97 10.45 -8.58
C VAL A 190 -17.59 10.94 -7.28
N SER A 191 -18.25 12.10 -7.34
CA SER A 191 -19.14 12.60 -6.29
C SER A 191 -20.54 12.78 -6.88
N VAL A 192 -21.56 12.26 -6.22
CA VAL A 192 -22.96 12.39 -6.67
C VAL A 192 -23.80 13.01 -5.58
N TYR A 193 -24.52 14.09 -5.96
CA TYR A 193 -25.46 14.79 -5.09
C TYR A 193 -26.86 14.80 -5.70
N GLN A 194 -27.88 14.62 -4.88
CA GLN A 194 -29.27 14.69 -5.32
C GLN A 194 -30.05 15.70 -4.50
N GLN A 195 -30.88 16.50 -5.19
CA GLN A 195 -31.72 17.51 -4.59
C GLN A 195 -32.77 16.90 -3.66
N LYS A 196 -32.90 17.48 -2.45
CA LYS A 196 -33.99 17.27 -1.49
C LYS A 196 -34.99 18.44 -1.55
N ASP A 197 -36.00 18.39 -0.70
CA ASP A 197 -36.95 19.50 -0.55
C ASP A 197 -36.21 20.80 -0.19
N ARG A 198 -35.14 20.70 0.61
CA ARG A 198 -34.23 21.78 0.94
C ARG A 198 -32.80 21.28 0.92
N GLY A 199 -31.98 21.82 0.00
CA GLY A 199 -30.58 21.48 -0.20
C GLY A 199 -30.36 20.23 -1.03
N PHE A 200 -29.18 19.68 -0.91
CA PHE A 200 -28.72 18.47 -1.60
C PHE A 200 -28.18 17.45 -0.60
N GLU A 201 -28.26 16.18 -0.94
CA GLU A 201 -27.64 15.07 -0.22
C GLU A 201 -26.55 14.44 -1.10
N GLN A 202 -25.39 14.20 -0.54
CA GLN A 202 -24.37 13.39 -1.19
C GLN A 202 -24.78 11.94 -1.13
N LEU A 203 -24.99 11.34 -2.31
CA LEU A 203 -25.35 9.92 -2.44
C LEU A 203 -24.13 9.02 -2.55
N GLU A 204 -23.10 9.50 -3.27
CA GLU A 204 -21.90 8.74 -3.57
C GLU A 204 -20.66 9.62 -3.47
N PHE A 205 -19.59 9.03 -2.96
CA PHE A 205 -18.21 9.47 -3.13
C PHE A 205 -17.37 8.20 -3.26
N GLU A 206 -16.85 7.94 -4.45
CA GLU A 206 -16.17 6.68 -4.77
C GLU A 206 -14.95 6.93 -5.64
N GLU A 207 -13.88 6.18 -5.38
CA GLU A 207 -12.75 6.06 -6.28
C GLU A 207 -13.08 5.05 -7.37
N LEU A 208 -13.18 5.51 -8.60
CA LEU A 208 -13.52 4.68 -9.76
C LEU A 208 -12.31 3.88 -10.26
N SER A 209 -11.13 4.48 -10.20
CA SER A 209 -9.88 3.90 -10.69
C SER A 209 -8.70 4.73 -10.22
N HIS A 210 -7.51 4.16 -10.29
CA HIS A 210 -6.25 4.90 -10.20
C HIS A 210 -5.23 4.33 -11.20
N GLN A 211 -4.21 5.10 -11.52
CA GLN A 211 -3.17 4.70 -12.47
C GLN A 211 -1.85 5.38 -12.16
N LEU A 212 -0.80 4.56 -12.01
CA LEU A 212 0.57 5.07 -11.98
C LEU A 212 1.02 5.43 -13.39
N VAL A 213 1.60 6.60 -13.56
CA VAL A 213 2.09 7.09 -14.85
C VAL A 213 3.46 7.75 -14.70
N PHE A 214 4.24 7.77 -15.79
CA PHE A 214 5.40 8.65 -15.85
C PHE A 214 4.96 10.11 -15.82
N ALA A 215 5.65 10.95 -15.04
CA ALA A 215 5.25 12.34 -14.82
C ALA A 215 5.35 13.22 -16.07
N ASP A 216 6.26 12.88 -17.01
CA ASP A 216 6.52 13.63 -18.23
C ASP A 216 5.68 13.19 -19.43
N SER A 217 5.45 11.88 -19.59
CA SER A 217 4.76 11.30 -20.76
C SER A 217 3.32 10.87 -20.49
N LEU A 218 2.94 10.71 -19.22
CA LEU A 218 1.68 10.12 -18.75
C LEU A 218 1.43 8.69 -19.25
N GLU A 219 2.48 8.04 -19.79
CA GLU A 219 2.42 6.63 -20.12
C GLU A 219 2.31 5.78 -18.85
N PRO A 220 1.62 4.63 -18.91
CA PRO A 220 1.46 3.76 -17.76
C PRO A 220 2.80 3.38 -17.12
N PHE A 221 2.88 3.50 -15.80
CA PHE A 221 4.04 3.10 -15.01
C PHE A 221 3.71 1.82 -14.24
N GLU A 222 4.44 0.76 -14.50
CA GLU A 222 4.29 -0.48 -13.73
C GLU A 222 4.96 -0.33 -12.36
N ILE A 223 4.23 -0.66 -11.29
CA ILE A 223 4.72 -0.60 -9.89
C ILE A 223 6.00 -1.44 -9.69
N SER A 224 6.20 -2.48 -10.50
CA SER A 224 7.42 -3.30 -10.48
C SER A 224 8.70 -2.50 -10.75
N LYS A 225 8.60 -1.40 -11.49
CA LYS A 225 9.73 -0.52 -11.80
C LYS A 225 10.28 0.25 -10.59
N LEU A 226 9.53 0.32 -9.49
CA LEU A 226 10.01 0.86 -8.21
C LEU A 226 11.11 -0.01 -7.59
N PHE A 227 11.20 -1.28 -7.95
CA PHE A 227 11.99 -2.28 -7.25
C PHE A 227 13.21 -2.73 -8.05
N ASN A 228 14.26 -3.12 -7.32
CA ASN A 228 15.53 -3.59 -7.88
C ASN A 228 15.41 -4.99 -8.49
N ASN A 229 14.58 -5.86 -7.90
CA ASN A 229 14.47 -7.26 -8.26
C ASN A 229 13.01 -7.74 -8.11
N GLU A 230 12.41 -8.17 -9.23
CA GLU A 230 11.02 -8.62 -9.26
C GLU A 230 10.81 -9.94 -8.50
N LEU A 231 11.80 -10.83 -8.53
CA LEU A 231 11.74 -12.10 -7.81
C LEU A 231 11.81 -11.88 -6.30
N ALA A 232 12.68 -10.97 -5.84
CA ALA A 232 12.75 -10.58 -4.42
C ALA A 232 11.41 -10.01 -3.93
N MET A 233 10.75 -9.18 -4.75
CA MET A 233 9.40 -8.68 -4.42
C MET A 233 8.34 -9.78 -4.42
N SER A 234 8.40 -10.71 -5.37
CA SER A 234 7.54 -11.90 -5.36
C SER A 234 7.68 -12.65 -4.03
N ASN A 235 8.92 -12.96 -3.65
CA ASN A 235 9.22 -13.66 -2.39
C ASN A 235 8.77 -12.86 -1.15
N PHE A 236 8.94 -11.54 -1.15
CA PHE A 236 8.44 -10.68 -0.08
C PHE A 236 6.93 -10.83 0.11
N PHE A 237 6.15 -10.73 -0.96
CA PHE A 237 4.69 -10.89 -0.89
C PHE A 237 4.27 -12.31 -0.52
N VAL A 238 4.93 -13.32 -1.10
CA VAL A 238 4.69 -14.73 -0.77
C VAL A 238 4.96 -14.99 0.71
N LYS A 239 6.09 -14.51 1.24
CA LYS A 239 6.43 -14.66 2.66
C LYS A 239 5.40 -13.99 3.56
N LYS A 240 4.97 -12.78 3.20
CA LYS A 240 3.92 -12.06 3.93
C LYS A 240 2.60 -12.83 3.94
N ALA A 241 2.22 -13.43 2.81
CA ALA A 241 1.03 -14.26 2.69
C ALA A 241 1.13 -15.54 3.55
N ILE A 242 2.29 -16.21 3.56
CA ILE A 242 2.54 -17.37 4.41
C ILE A 242 2.44 -17.01 5.89
N ASP A 243 3.07 -15.93 6.32
CA ASP A 243 3.07 -15.50 7.72
C ASP A 243 1.64 -15.13 8.20
N GLU A 244 0.87 -14.44 7.36
CA GLU A 244 -0.53 -14.13 7.65
C GLU A 244 -1.40 -15.40 7.69
N ALA A 245 -1.23 -16.30 6.73
CA ALA A 245 -1.95 -17.57 6.69
C ALA A 245 -1.69 -18.41 7.95
N LYS A 246 -0.42 -18.48 8.38
CA LYS A 246 -0.04 -19.12 9.64
C LYS A 246 -0.69 -18.48 10.86
N ALA A 247 -0.64 -17.15 10.95
CA ALA A 247 -1.25 -16.41 12.05
C ALA A 247 -2.76 -16.67 12.15
N ASN A 248 -3.42 -16.89 11.00
CA ASN A 248 -4.85 -17.20 10.90
C ASN A 248 -5.17 -18.71 10.94
N GLY A 249 -4.17 -19.59 11.07
CA GLY A 249 -4.35 -21.03 11.14
C GLY A 249 -4.89 -21.67 9.84
N LEU A 250 -4.58 -21.09 8.69
CA LEU A 250 -5.02 -21.59 7.39
C LEU A 250 -4.25 -22.87 7.02
N ALA A 251 -4.95 -23.77 6.32
CA ALA A 251 -4.33 -24.95 5.73
C ALA A 251 -3.43 -24.59 4.53
N ASP A 252 -2.53 -25.51 4.16
CA ASP A 252 -1.59 -25.32 3.05
C ASP A 252 -2.31 -24.98 1.72
N GLU A 253 -3.38 -25.71 1.37
CA GLU A 253 -4.16 -25.46 0.16
C GLU A 253 -4.71 -24.04 0.09
N GLN A 254 -5.18 -23.52 1.22
CA GLN A 254 -5.67 -22.14 1.33
C GLN A 254 -4.51 -21.13 1.20
N THR A 255 -3.37 -21.47 1.79
CA THR A 255 -2.15 -20.64 1.70
C THR A 255 -1.63 -20.60 0.27
N GLU A 256 -1.55 -21.75 -0.42
CA GLU A 256 -1.14 -21.83 -1.83
C GLU A 256 -2.03 -20.99 -2.74
N LYS A 257 -3.34 -20.98 -2.50
CA LYS A 257 -4.29 -20.14 -3.26
C LYS A 257 -3.99 -18.64 -3.11
N ILE A 258 -3.57 -18.21 -1.94
CA ILE A 258 -3.19 -16.81 -1.70
C ILE A 258 -1.84 -16.50 -2.34
N THR A 259 -0.82 -17.35 -2.07
CA THR A 259 0.55 -17.12 -2.55
C THR A 259 0.69 -17.17 -4.06
N ALA A 260 -0.12 -17.97 -4.76
CA ALA A 260 -0.14 -18.06 -6.22
C ALA A 260 -0.41 -16.71 -6.91
N GLN A 261 -1.09 -15.76 -6.23
CA GLN A 261 -1.35 -14.43 -6.75
C GLN A 261 -0.09 -13.56 -6.79
N PHE A 262 0.96 -13.93 -6.05
CA PHE A 262 2.19 -13.16 -5.91
C PHE A 262 3.39 -13.81 -6.61
N MET A 263 3.30 -15.11 -6.93
CA MET A 263 4.36 -15.86 -7.60
C MET A 263 4.54 -15.44 -9.06
N ASP A 264 5.73 -15.68 -9.61
CA ASP A 264 6.03 -15.59 -11.05
C ASP A 264 5.63 -14.24 -11.69
N GLY A 265 5.72 -13.17 -10.92
CA GLY A 265 5.36 -11.82 -11.37
C GLY A 265 3.85 -11.56 -11.45
N ASN A 266 3.00 -12.48 -10.97
CA ASN A 266 1.54 -12.26 -10.95
C ASN A 266 1.14 -11.04 -10.12
N TRP A 267 1.90 -10.72 -9.06
CA TRP A 267 1.66 -9.55 -8.22
C TRP A 267 1.64 -8.22 -9.00
N LYS A 268 2.28 -8.15 -10.16
CA LYS A 268 2.25 -6.96 -11.04
C LYS A 268 0.87 -6.69 -11.64
N LYS A 269 -0.01 -7.69 -11.65
CA LYS A 269 -1.39 -7.61 -12.17
C LYS A 269 -2.40 -7.25 -11.09
N LEU A 270 -1.98 -7.20 -9.82
CA LEU A 270 -2.85 -6.86 -8.71
C LEU A 270 -3.13 -5.35 -8.70
N ASP A 271 -4.29 -4.98 -8.16
CA ASP A 271 -4.63 -3.60 -7.89
C ASP A 271 -3.72 -3.08 -6.76
N ALA A 272 -2.72 -2.30 -7.15
CA ALA A 272 -1.73 -1.74 -6.24
C ALA A 272 -1.61 -0.23 -6.44
N SER A 273 -1.74 0.52 -5.36
CA SER A 273 -1.63 1.99 -5.33
C SER A 273 -0.57 2.44 -4.34
N ILE A 274 0.01 3.60 -4.63
CA ILE A 274 0.94 4.26 -3.71
C ILE A 274 0.12 5.17 -2.79
N ILE A 275 0.35 5.02 -1.50
CA ILE A 275 -0.25 5.84 -0.45
C ILE A 275 0.85 6.65 0.24
N GLN A 276 0.45 7.59 1.09
CA GLN A 276 1.38 8.56 1.70
C GLN A 276 2.69 7.94 2.25
N ASN A 277 2.61 6.80 2.94
CA ASN A 277 3.75 6.19 3.64
C ASN A 277 4.07 4.77 3.17
N GLY A 278 3.58 4.34 2.00
CA GLY A 278 3.78 2.97 1.54
C GLY A 278 2.98 2.62 0.28
N ILE A 279 2.72 1.34 0.13
CA ILE A 279 1.87 0.82 -0.94
C ILE A 279 0.65 0.10 -0.36
N ARG A 280 -0.47 0.19 -1.08
CA ARG A 280 -1.65 -0.64 -0.84
C ARG A 280 -1.72 -1.68 -1.94
N VAL A 281 -1.91 -2.93 -1.57
CA VAL A 281 -2.06 -4.04 -2.52
C VAL A 281 -3.34 -4.79 -2.19
N LYS A 282 -4.24 -4.91 -3.16
CA LYS A 282 -5.46 -5.71 -3.03
C LYS A 282 -5.22 -7.11 -3.58
N TYR A 283 -5.72 -8.10 -2.88
CA TYR A 283 -5.61 -9.51 -3.25
C TYR A 283 -6.88 -10.25 -2.83
N LYS A 284 -7.03 -11.52 -3.23
CA LYS A 284 -8.11 -12.39 -2.78
C LYS A 284 -7.65 -13.25 -1.62
N ASP A 285 -8.41 -13.24 -0.53
CA ASP A 285 -8.18 -14.11 0.62
C ASP A 285 -8.55 -15.59 0.32
N ALA A 286 -8.43 -16.45 1.32
CA ALA A 286 -8.77 -17.87 1.21
C ALA A 286 -10.23 -18.14 0.78
N ASN A 287 -11.15 -17.18 1.00
CA ASN A 287 -12.58 -17.26 0.70
C ASN A 287 -12.96 -16.50 -0.59
N ASP A 288 -11.99 -16.10 -1.42
CA ASP A 288 -12.18 -15.26 -2.61
C ASP A 288 -12.71 -13.85 -2.34
N GLN A 289 -12.67 -13.41 -1.08
CA GLN A 289 -13.03 -12.03 -0.74
C GLN A 289 -11.85 -11.10 -0.98
N VAL A 290 -12.16 -9.86 -1.37
CA VAL A 290 -11.12 -8.84 -1.56
C VAL A 290 -10.59 -8.42 -0.20
N ALA A 291 -9.32 -8.71 0.02
CA ALA A 291 -8.50 -8.25 1.14
C ALA A 291 -7.46 -7.24 0.66
N GLN A 292 -6.84 -6.52 1.57
CA GLN A 292 -5.79 -5.58 1.21
C GLN A 292 -4.67 -5.53 2.25
N TRP A 293 -3.45 -5.36 1.78
CA TRP A 293 -2.32 -4.95 2.61
C TRP A 293 -2.06 -3.46 2.46
N THR A 294 -1.64 -2.86 3.56
CA THR A 294 -0.96 -1.57 3.57
C THR A 294 0.46 -1.83 4.03
N ILE A 295 1.43 -1.67 3.15
CA ILE A 295 2.83 -2.02 3.38
C ILE A 295 3.63 -0.72 3.44
N PRO A 296 4.20 -0.36 4.60
CA PRO A 296 5.02 0.83 4.75
C PRO A 296 6.26 0.79 3.87
N PHE A 297 6.72 1.92 3.36
CA PHE A 297 7.98 1.99 2.61
C PHE A 297 9.18 1.50 3.41
N THR A 298 9.14 1.63 4.73
CA THR A 298 10.20 1.11 5.63
C THR A 298 10.39 -0.41 5.55
N GLU A 299 9.35 -1.17 5.22
CA GLU A 299 9.44 -2.63 4.93
C GLU A 299 9.98 -2.89 3.51
N LEU A 300 9.91 -1.91 2.61
CA LEU A 300 10.23 -2.06 1.19
C LEU A 300 11.61 -1.50 0.80
N PHE A 301 12.23 -0.69 1.66
CA PHE A 301 13.50 -0.03 1.33
C PHE A 301 14.61 -0.97 0.85
N ALA A 302 14.65 -2.21 1.36
CA ALA A 302 15.61 -3.22 0.92
C ALA A 302 15.44 -3.60 -0.56
N TYR A 303 14.26 -3.42 -1.10
CA TYR A 303 13.87 -3.84 -2.44
C TYR A 303 13.75 -2.69 -3.43
N MET A 304 13.61 -1.45 -2.95
CA MET A 304 13.38 -0.27 -3.78
C MET A 304 14.66 0.24 -4.45
N LYS A 305 14.51 0.79 -5.65
CA LYS A 305 15.55 1.58 -6.29
C LYS A 305 15.71 2.91 -5.55
N GLU A 306 16.95 3.36 -5.36
CA GLU A 306 17.25 4.58 -4.60
C GLU A 306 16.63 5.83 -5.23
N ASP A 307 16.62 5.92 -6.57
CA ASP A 307 16.00 7.00 -7.33
C ASP A 307 14.45 6.97 -7.31
N MET A 308 13.87 5.87 -6.82
CA MET A 308 12.43 5.68 -6.66
C MET A 308 11.96 5.82 -5.21
N ILE A 309 12.80 6.32 -4.31
CA ILE A 309 12.39 6.64 -2.94
C ILE A 309 11.59 7.96 -2.94
N PRO A 310 10.35 7.98 -2.42
CA PRO A 310 9.57 9.20 -2.30
C PRO A 310 10.30 10.29 -1.50
N GLU A 311 10.12 11.55 -1.89
CA GLU A 311 10.79 12.67 -1.22
C GLU A 311 10.46 12.71 0.28
N THR A 312 9.22 12.39 0.64
CA THR A 312 8.73 12.32 2.03
C THR A 312 9.40 11.21 2.85
N GLU A 313 10.01 10.23 2.19
CA GLU A 313 10.63 9.05 2.83
C GLU A 313 12.15 9.08 2.81
N LYS A 314 12.77 10.09 2.20
CA LYS A 314 14.24 10.15 2.09
C LYS A 314 14.96 10.13 3.43
N ASP A 315 14.45 10.83 4.44
CA ASP A 315 15.05 10.81 5.78
C ASP A 315 14.95 9.42 6.43
N ASN A 316 13.82 8.74 6.29
CA ASN A 316 13.62 7.38 6.75
C ASN A 316 14.57 6.40 6.02
N PHE A 317 14.75 6.59 4.72
CA PHE A 317 15.68 5.78 3.92
C PHE A 317 17.14 6.00 4.33
N VAL A 318 17.55 7.22 4.62
CA VAL A 318 18.89 7.51 5.15
C VAL A 318 19.12 6.81 6.49
N GLN A 319 18.13 6.81 7.38
CA GLN A 319 18.20 6.09 8.65
C GLN A 319 18.29 4.57 8.42
N TYR A 320 17.46 4.02 7.52
CA TYR A 320 17.53 2.62 7.12
C TYR A 320 18.94 2.25 6.64
N ARG A 321 19.53 3.03 5.73
CA ARG A 321 20.90 2.79 5.24
C ARG A 321 21.95 2.86 6.34
N ALA A 322 21.80 3.76 7.32
CA ALA A 322 22.69 3.85 8.46
C ALA A 322 22.65 2.57 9.32
N VAL A 323 21.46 2.02 9.57
CA VAL A 323 21.27 0.75 10.29
C VAL A 323 21.87 -0.43 9.50
N VAL A 324 21.65 -0.48 8.19
CA VAL A 324 22.27 -1.52 7.33
C VAL A 324 23.80 -1.42 7.39
N LYS A 325 24.35 -0.21 7.26
CA LYS A 325 25.80 0.02 7.34
C LYS A 325 26.37 -0.38 8.69
N GLU A 326 25.70 -0.09 9.79
CA GLU A 326 26.11 -0.51 11.14
C GLU A 326 26.16 -2.04 11.24
N LYS A 327 25.08 -2.72 10.79
CA LYS A 327 25.04 -4.19 10.76
C LYS A 327 26.19 -4.77 9.93
N LEU A 328 26.47 -4.19 8.77
CA LEU A 328 27.55 -4.64 7.88
C LEU A 328 28.95 -4.28 8.39
N GLY A 329 29.07 -3.38 9.35
CA GLY A 329 30.31 -3.07 10.06
C GLY A 329 30.76 -4.14 11.06
N LYS A 330 29.87 -5.06 11.42
CA LYS A 330 30.18 -6.19 12.30
C LYS A 330 30.90 -7.31 11.54
N LYS A 331 31.62 -8.17 12.27
CA LYS A 331 32.17 -9.38 11.67
C LYS A 331 31.03 -10.34 11.29
N ARG A 332 30.95 -10.73 10.02
CA ARG A 332 29.91 -11.62 9.50
C ARG A 332 30.50 -12.73 8.64
N VAL A 333 29.89 -13.91 8.75
CA VAL A 333 30.12 -15.06 7.86
C VAL A 333 28.77 -15.60 7.43
N ALA A 334 28.55 -15.76 6.13
CA ALA A 334 27.39 -16.49 5.64
C ALA A 334 27.67 -17.98 5.74
N LEU A 335 26.86 -18.68 6.51
CA LEU A 335 26.86 -20.14 6.52
C LEU A 335 26.07 -20.67 5.34
N SER A 336 26.58 -21.70 4.67
CA SER A 336 25.82 -22.35 3.61
C SER A 336 26.07 -23.87 3.60
N PHE A 337 25.00 -24.58 3.26
CA PHE A 337 24.99 -26.05 3.19
C PHE A 337 24.53 -26.50 1.81
N ASP A 338 25.31 -27.36 1.17
CA ASP A 338 25.02 -27.90 -0.15
C ASP A 338 24.52 -29.34 -0.08
N ASP A 339 23.94 -29.79 -1.18
CA ASP A 339 23.52 -31.18 -1.45
C ASP A 339 22.27 -31.67 -0.71
N GLY A 340 21.76 -30.95 0.26
CA GLY A 340 20.55 -31.29 1.00
C GLY A 340 19.23 -31.18 0.22
N PRO A 341 18.09 -31.45 0.87
CA PRO A 341 17.98 -31.89 2.25
C PRO A 341 18.23 -33.41 2.45
N SER A 342 18.86 -33.74 3.56
CA SER A 342 18.93 -35.13 4.09
C SER A 342 17.84 -35.32 5.14
N ALA A 343 17.01 -36.35 4.99
CA ALA A 343 15.94 -36.66 5.95
C ALA A 343 16.45 -36.87 7.38
N GLU A 344 17.69 -37.35 7.53
CA GLU A 344 18.28 -37.66 8.83
C GLU A 344 19.14 -36.53 9.38
N LEU A 345 19.93 -35.84 8.52
CA LEU A 345 20.99 -34.94 8.97
C LEU A 345 20.58 -33.47 8.93
N THR A 346 19.87 -33.04 7.92
CA THR A 346 19.42 -31.62 7.84
C THR A 346 18.60 -31.17 9.06
N PRO A 347 17.67 -31.96 9.63
CA PRO A 347 17.00 -31.61 10.87
C PRO A 347 17.95 -31.37 12.05
N LYS A 348 19.04 -32.13 12.16
CA LYS A 348 20.06 -31.94 13.21
C LYS A 348 20.84 -30.63 13.02
N VAL A 349 21.14 -30.28 11.76
CA VAL A 349 21.75 -28.97 11.41
C VAL A 349 20.83 -27.84 11.84
N LEU A 350 19.53 -27.91 11.53
CA LEU A 350 18.56 -26.91 11.91
C LEU A 350 18.42 -26.73 13.44
N ASP A 351 18.43 -27.87 14.20
CA ASP A 351 18.42 -27.84 15.65
C ASP A 351 19.64 -27.09 16.22
N LEU A 352 20.83 -27.35 15.66
CA LEU A 352 22.06 -26.68 16.05
C LEU A 352 22.05 -25.20 15.70
N LEU A 353 21.63 -24.82 14.48
CA LEU A 353 21.52 -23.42 14.08
C LEU A 353 20.59 -22.65 15.03
N LYS A 354 19.44 -23.23 15.37
CA LYS A 354 18.50 -22.66 16.33
C LYS A 354 19.12 -22.49 17.72
N GLN A 355 19.85 -23.48 18.22
CA GLN A 355 20.54 -23.41 19.52
C GLN A 355 21.54 -22.25 19.57
N TYR A 356 22.22 -22.00 18.47
CA TYR A 356 23.22 -20.93 18.37
C TYR A 356 22.67 -19.60 17.86
N ASN A 357 21.36 -19.49 17.63
CA ASN A 357 20.72 -18.32 17.01
C ASN A 357 21.49 -17.89 15.75
N ALA A 358 21.66 -18.83 14.82
CA ALA A 358 22.40 -18.67 13.58
C ALA A 358 21.48 -18.86 12.39
N HIS A 359 21.67 -18.08 11.34
CA HIS A 359 21.00 -18.27 10.06
C HIS A 359 21.97 -18.87 9.04
N ALA A 360 21.43 -19.55 8.04
CA ALA A 360 22.21 -20.17 6.97
C ALA A 360 21.42 -20.23 5.66
N THR A 361 22.13 -20.41 4.54
CA THR A 361 21.55 -20.66 3.23
C THR A 361 21.70 -22.13 2.89
N PHE A 362 20.59 -22.78 2.49
CA PHE A 362 20.58 -24.18 2.08
C PHE A 362 20.43 -24.27 0.56
N TYR A 363 21.46 -24.75 -0.15
CA TYR A 363 21.44 -25.00 -1.58
C TYR A 363 20.93 -26.41 -1.84
N ILE A 364 19.68 -26.44 -2.31
CA ILE A 364 18.86 -27.65 -2.37
C ILE A 364 19.09 -28.38 -3.70
N VAL A 365 19.41 -29.65 -3.66
CA VAL A 365 19.36 -30.55 -4.83
C VAL A 365 17.91 -30.94 -5.08
N GLY A 366 17.39 -30.58 -6.26
CA GLY A 366 15.97 -30.73 -6.56
C GLY A 366 15.44 -32.16 -6.44
N SER A 367 16.25 -33.18 -6.76
CA SER A 367 15.88 -34.59 -6.60
C SER A 367 15.71 -35.05 -5.14
N HIS A 368 16.15 -34.24 -4.17
CA HIS A 368 16.03 -34.52 -2.73
C HIS A 368 14.81 -33.85 -2.09
N VAL A 369 14.03 -33.03 -2.85
CA VAL A 369 12.88 -32.32 -2.30
C VAL A 369 11.71 -33.22 -2.01
N GLU A 370 11.41 -34.16 -2.94
CA GLU A 370 10.28 -35.08 -2.78
C GLU A 370 10.45 -35.99 -1.57
N GLY A 371 9.46 -35.96 -0.66
CA GLY A 371 9.49 -36.66 0.63
C GLY A 371 10.18 -35.88 1.76
N ASN A 372 10.79 -34.73 1.47
CA ASN A 372 11.45 -33.84 2.43
C ASN A 372 10.82 -32.44 2.52
N GLU A 373 9.58 -32.24 2.02
CA GLU A 373 8.91 -30.97 1.97
C GLU A 373 8.79 -30.32 3.35
N ALA A 374 8.59 -31.12 4.39
CA ALA A 374 8.53 -30.61 5.77
C ALA A 374 9.86 -29.99 6.22
N ILE A 375 11.02 -30.52 5.73
CA ILE A 375 12.32 -29.94 6.02
C ILE A 375 12.49 -28.60 5.30
N ILE A 376 12.09 -28.52 4.03
CA ILE A 376 12.10 -27.27 3.26
C ILE A 376 11.28 -26.18 3.97
N ARG A 377 10.09 -26.53 4.47
CA ARG A 377 9.27 -25.59 5.27
C ARG A 377 9.96 -25.16 6.54
N ARG A 378 10.56 -26.11 7.25
CA ARG A 378 11.28 -25.83 8.48
C ARG A 378 12.46 -24.87 8.25
N ILE A 379 13.19 -25.02 7.14
CA ILE A 379 14.27 -24.09 6.74
C ILE A 379 13.72 -22.66 6.67
N VAL A 380 12.60 -22.45 5.96
CA VAL A 380 11.97 -21.14 5.83
C VAL A 380 11.44 -20.60 7.17
N ASP A 381 10.80 -21.47 7.95
CA ASP A 381 10.12 -21.11 9.20
C ASP A 381 11.10 -20.71 10.29
N GLU A 382 12.31 -21.23 10.25
CA GLU A 382 13.39 -20.92 11.19
C GLU A 382 14.27 -19.75 10.69
N GLY A 383 13.90 -19.07 9.58
CA GLY A 383 14.56 -17.85 9.09
C GLY A 383 15.80 -18.13 8.23
N HIS A 384 15.95 -19.32 7.70
CA HIS A 384 17.02 -19.67 6.78
C HIS A 384 16.62 -19.37 5.33
N GLU A 385 17.61 -19.27 4.44
CA GLU A 385 17.45 -19.00 3.01
C GLU A 385 17.50 -20.31 2.20
N LEU A 386 16.69 -20.38 1.13
CA LEU A 386 16.71 -21.47 0.15
C LEU A 386 17.45 -21.03 -1.11
N GLY A 387 18.47 -21.80 -1.50
CA GLY A 387 19.21 -21.68 -2.75
C GLY A 387 18.93 -22.87 -3.68
N ASP A 388 19.20 -22.71 -4.96
CA ASP A 388 19.13 -23.76 -5.98
C ASP A 388 20.50 -24.46 -6.12
N HIS A 389 20.52 -25.80 -6.14
CA HIS A 389 21.74 -26.56 -6.39
C HIS A 389 21.61 -27.51 -7.59
N SER A 390 20.80 -27.15 -8.58
CA SER A 390 20.36 -27.96 -9.71
C SER A 390 19.52 -29.20 -9.31
N TYR A 391 18.90 -29.85 -10.29
CA TYR A 391 18.02 -30.99 -10.00
C TYR A 391 18.78 -32.28 -9.70
N SER A 392 19.81 -32.62 -10.50
CA SER A 392 20.53 -33.89 -10.44
C SER A 392 22.03 -33.75 -10.19
N HIS A 393 22.48 -32.56 -9.78
CA HIS A 393 23.86 -32.25 -9.44
C HIS A 393 24.89 -32.49 -10.57
N PRO A 394 24.63 -32.13 -11.85
CA PRO A 394 25.58 -32.30 -12.94
C PRO A 394 26.61 -31.15 -13.01
N TYR A 395 27.74 -31.36 -13.66
CA TYR A 395 28.63 -30.26 -14.01
C TYR A 395 28.01 -29.41 -15.12
N LEU A 396 27.33 -28.33 -14.76
CA LEU A 396 26.48 -27.51 -15.63
C LEU A 396 27.18 -26.93 -16.88
N PRO A 397 28.47 -26.48 -16.84
CA PRO A 397 29.13 -25.95 -18.03
C PRO A 397 29.29 -26.94 -19.18
N LYS A 398 29.12 -28.25 -18.95
CA LYS A 398 29.17 -29.30 -20.00
C LYS A 398 27.79 -29.69 -20.53
N LYS A 399 26.73 -29.09 -20.01
CA LYS A 399 25.35 -29.31 -20.42
C LYS A 399 24.96 -28.34 -21.56
N SER A 400 23.92 -28.68 -22.29
CA SER A 400 23.29 -27.75 -23.23
C SER A 400 22.50 -26.67 -22.46
N ALA A 401 22.17 -25.57 -23.12
CA ALA A 401 21.37 -24.49 -22.53
C ALA A 401 20.02 -25.00 -22.00
N ASP A 402 19.32 -25.82 -22.79
CA ASP A 402 18.02 -26.40 -22.38
C ASP A 402 18.15 -27.34 -21.17
N GLU A 403 19.23 -28.13 -21.10
CA GLU A 403 19.47 -28.98 -19.94
C GLU A 403 19.72 -28.13 -18.69
N VAL A 404 20.52 -27.06 -18.78
CA VAL A 404 20.79 -26.17 -17.65
C VAL A 404 19.51 -25.49 -17.18
N TYR A 405 18.73 -24.93 -18.14
CA TYR A 405 17.43 -24.35 -17.81
C TYR A 405 16.53 -25.33 -17.07
N ASN A 406 16.43 -26.58 -17.55
CA ASN A 406 15.58 -27.60 -16.94
C ASN A 406 16.08 -28.03 -15.54
N GLU A 407 17.39 -28.15 -15.33
CA GLU A 407 18.00 -28.47 -14.03
C GLU A 407 17.63 -27.40 -12.99
N VAL A 408 17.76 -26.12 -13.32
CA VAL A 408 17.46 -25.00 -12.42
C VAL A 408 15.94 -24.80 -12.27
N LYS A 409 15.20 -24.73 -13.38
CA LYS A 409 13.75 -24.48 -13.34
C LYS A 409 13.02 -25.56 -12.54
N LYS A 410 13.34 -26.85 -12.76
CA LYS A 410 12.69 -27.95 -12.07
C LYS A 410 12.95 -27.90 -10.56
N THR A 411 14.18 -27.58 -10.17
CA THR A 411 14.55 -27.41 -8.75
C THR A 411 13.79 -26.26 -8.12
N SER A 412 13.81 -25.10 -8.77
CA SER A 412 13.08 -23.90 -8.32
C SER A 412 11.58 -24.17 -8.16
N ASP A 413 10.95 -24.90 -9.09
CA ASP A 413 9.52 -25.25 -9.01
C ASP A 413 9.22 -26.20 -7.85
N LEU A 414 10.09 -27.19 -7.60
CA LEU A 414 9.94 -28.10 -6.47
C LEU A 414 10.13 -27.39 -5.12
N ILE A 415 11.12 -26.52 -5.02
CA ILE A 415 11.32 -25.68 -3.83
C ILE A 415 10.10 -24.79 -3.60
N ALA A 416 9.62 -24.11 -4.64
CA ALA A 416 8.45 -23.25 -4.52
C ALA A 416 7.21 -24.02 -4.06
N LYS A 417 6.97 -25.21 -4.60
CA LYS A 417 5.88 -26.09 -4.16
C LYS A 417 6.04 -26.48 -2.69
N ALA A 418 7.22 -26.93 -2.27
CA ALA A 418 7.48 -27.37 -0.91
C ALA A 418 7.41 -26.21 0.10
N SER A 419 7.75 -24.98 -0.30
CA SER A 419 7.80 -23.78 0.54
C SER A 419 6.55 -22.89 0.45
N LEU A 420 5.47 -23.33 -0.20
CA LEU A 420 4.24 -22.55 -0.43
C LEU A 420 4.45 -21.31 -1.30
N GLY A 421 5.44 -21.34 -2.19
CA GLY A 421 5.61 -20.32 -3.23
C GLY A 421 6.93 -19.56 -3.24
N LEU A 422 7.82 -19.77 -2.27
CA LEU A 422 9.13 -19.10 -2.24
C LEU A 422 10.08 -19.72 -3.27
N ARG A 423 10.74 -18.87 -4.06
CA ARG A 423 11.71 -19.29 -5.06
C ARG A 423 13.15 -18.94 -4.63
N PRO A 424 14.14 -19.79 -4.97
CA PRO A 424 15.54 -19.46 -4.75
C PRO A 424 15.95 -18.16 -5.43
N MET A 425 16.71 -17.34 -4.73
CA MET A 425 17.28 -16.08 -5.26
C MET A 425 18.63 -16.30 -5.92
N SER A 426 19.27 -17.46 -5.66
CA SER A 426 20.59 -17.77 -6.17
C SER A 426 20.73 -19.25 -6.53
N LEU A 427 21.57 -19.49 -7.53
CA LEU A 427 22.09 -20.81 -7.89
C LEU A 427 23.51 -20.95 -7.34
N ARG A 428 23.79 -21.99 -6.59
CA ARG A 428 25.15 -22.48 -6.44
C ARG A 428 25.34 -23.64 -7.41
N PRO A 429 26.13 -23.43 -8.47
CA PRO A 429 26.32 -24.49 -9.45
C PRO A 429 27.16 -25.64 -8.85
N PRO A 430 26.79 -26.90 -9.09
CA PRO A 430 27.59 -28.05 -8.65
C PRO A 430 29.07 -27.93 -9.01
N TYR A 431 29.93 -28.26 -8.05
CA TYR A 431 31.40 -28.14 -8.16
C TYR A 431 31.91 -26.70 -8.38
N GLY A 432 31.09 -25.68 -8.12
CA GLY A 432 31.39 -24.28 -8.35
C GLY A 432 31.48 -23.90 -9.85
N GLY A 433 31.03 -24.78 -10.75
CA GLY A 433 31.24 -24.65 -12.18
C GLY A 433 30.18 -23.79 -12.88
N TYR A 434 30.57 -22.65 -13.41
CA TYR A 434 29.68 -21.78 -14.20
C TYR A 434 30.38 -21.16 -15.42
N ASN A 435 29.61 -20.67 -16.34
CA ASN A 435 30.00 -19.81 -17.47
C ASN A 435 28.82 -18.92 -17.84
N LYS A 436 28.96 -18.08 -18.85
CA LYS A 436 27.88 -17.18 -19.31
C LYS A 436 26.58 -17.91 -19.63
N MET A 437 26.66 -19.03 -20.36
CA MET A 437 25.47 -19.82 -20.71
C MET A 437 24.74 -20.32 -19.45
N VAL A 438 25.47 -20.81 -18.44
CA VAL A 438 24.86 -21.25 -17.16
C VAL A 438 24.17 -20.07 -16.47
N ALA A 439 24.81 -18.91 -16.40
CA ALA A 439 24.22 -17.72 -15.76
C ALA A 439 22.97 -17.21 -16.50
N ASP A 440 23.04 -17.16 -17.84
CA ASP A 440 21.90 -16.75 -18.67
C ASP A 440 20.68 -17.68 -18.51
N GLN A 441 20.92 -19.01 -18.45
CA GLN A 441 19.85 -20.00 -18.30
C GLN A 441 19.30 -20.06 -16.86
N ALA A 442 20.13 -19.81 -15.86
CA ALA A 442 19.69 -19.74 -14.48
C ALA A 442 18.77 -18.55 -14.23
N GLY A 443 19.06 -17.39 -14.84
CA GLY A 443 18.27 -16.16 -14.66
C GLY A 443 18.28 -15.59 -13.23
N ILE A 444 19.09 -16.13 -12.33
CA ILE A 444 19.31 -15.74 -10.94
C ILE A 444 20.82 -15.60 -10.67
N ALA A 445 21.17 -15.06 -9.50
CA ALA A 445 22.56 -14.86 -9.12
C ALA A 445 23.32 -16.20 -9.02
N ILE A 446 24.61 -16.20 -9.39
CA ILE A 446 25.50 -17.31 -9.10
C ILE A 446 26.20 -17.05 -7.77
N VAL A 447 26.12 -18.00 -6.83
CA VAL A 447 26.78 -17.87 -5.53
C VAL A 447 27.70 -19.06 -5.30
N ASN A 448 28.99 -18.79 -5.22
CA ASN A 448 30.02 -19.75 -4.83
C ASN A 448 30.44 -19.48 -3.37
N TRP A 449 31.68 -19.72 -3.01
CA TRP A 449 32.21 -19.58 -1.66
C TRP A 449 33.64 -19.02 -1.69
N SER A 450 34.09 -18.51 -0.58
CA SER A 450 35.48 -18.14 -0.34
C SER A 450 36.12 -18.91 0.80
N ILE A 451 35.32 -19.67 1.55
CA ILE A 451 35.77 -20.53 2.63
C ILE A 451 35.22 -21.93 2.34
N ASP A 452 36.06 -22.81 1.83
CA ASP A 452 35.73 -24.23 1.63
C ASP A 452 36.05 -25.00 2.92
N SER A 453 35.08 -25.67 3.52
CA SER A 453 35.30 -26.46 4.72
C SER A 453 36.16 -27.72 4.47
N LEU A 454 36.20 -28.16 3.21
CA LEU A 454 36.76 -29.45 2.78
C LEU A 454 36.16 -30.67 3.54
N ASP A 455 34.97 -30.53 4.13
CA ASP A 455 34.25 -31.59 4.84
C ASP A 455 33.94 -32.79 3.92
N TRP A 456 33.58 -32.52 2.68
CA TRP A 456 33.36 -33.49 1.61
C TRP A 456 34.61 -34.35 1.30
N LYS A 457 35.80 -33.79 1.54
CA LYS A 457 37.10 -34.40 1.24
C LYS A 457 37.71 -35.09 2.46
N TYR A 458 37.68 -34.43 3.61
CA TYR A 458 38.32 -34.94 4.81
C TYR A 458 37.54 -36.08 5.44
N ARG A 459 36.23 -36.01 5.46
CA ARG A 459 35.35 -36.92 6.20
C ARG A 459 35.86 -37.16 7.65
N ASP A 460 36.26 -36.06 8.28
CA ASP A 460 36.89 -36.02 9.59
C ASP A 460 36.52 -34.67 10.24
N ALA A 461 35.73 -34.73 11.31
CA ALA A 461 35.22 -33.52 11.98
C ALA A 461 36.36 -32.64 12.52
N ALA A 462 37.42 -33.23 13.10
CA ALA A 462 38.51 -32.45 13.67
C ALA A 462 39.30 -31.68 12.61
N LYS A 463 39.59 -32.29 11.46
CA LYS A 463 40.27 -31.63 10.35
C LYS A 463 39.41 -30.56 9.71
N THR A 464 38.12 -30.79 9.59
CA THR A 464 37.15 -29.78 9.07
C THR A 464 37.13 -28.57 9.99
N ILE A 465 37.07 -28.75 11.31
CA ILE A 465 37.10 -27.67 12.29
C ILE A 465 38.41 -26.87 12.19
N GLU A 466 39.56 -27.54 12.15
CA GLU A 466 40.88 -26.91 12.03
C GLU A 466 40.97 -26.09 10.75
N HIS A 467 40.57 -26.67 9.62
CA HIS A 467 40.61 -26.00 8.32
C HIS A 467 39.71 -24.73 8.27
N ILE A 468 38.49 -24.82 8.83
CA ILE A 468 37.60 -23.65 8.92
C ILE A 468 38.23 -22.56 9.79
N LYS A 469 38.83 -22.89 10.95
CA LYS A 469 39.49 -21.92 11.82
C LYS A 469 40.63 -21.18 11.14
N GLU A 470 41.40 -21.86 10.30
CA GLU A 470 42.53 -21.27 9.57
C GLU A 470 42.12 -20.35 8.43
N ASN A 471 40.96 -20.59 7.81
CA ASN A 471 40.55 -19.94 6.57
C ASN A 471 39.39 -18.94 6.75
N THR A 472 38.79 -18.87 7.94
CA THR A 472 37.66 -17.94 8.17
C THR A 472 38.10 -16.49 8.14
N HIS A 473 37.34 -15.69 7.41
CA HIS A 473 37.52 -14.24 7.30
C HIS A 473 36.19 -13.51 7.26
N ASN A 474 36.23 -12.23 7.64
CA ASN A 474 35.01 -11.39 7.64
C ASN A 474 34.47 -11.19 6.22
N GLY A 475 33.16 -11.36 6.07
CA GLY A 475 32.47 -11.23 4.79
C GLY A 475 32.56 -12.50 3.93
N GLY A 476 33.12 -13.59 4.44
CA GLY A 476 33.23 -14.87 3.73
C GLY A 476 31.90 -15.61 3.61
N ILE A 477 31.78 -16.43 2.58
CA ILE A 477 30.73 -17.43 2.41
C ILE A 477 31.37 -18.79 2.68
N LEU A 478 30.91 -19.46 3.76
CA LEU A 478 31.42 -20.76 4.19
C LEU A 478 30.57 -21.88 3.57
N LEU A 479 31.21 -22.73 2.78
CA LEU A 479 30.65 -23.97 2.23
C LEU A 479 30.79 -25.10 3.24
N MET A 480 29.69 -25.74 3.54
CA MET A 480 29.59 -27.04 4.23
C MET A 480 28.54 -27.91 3.52
N HIS A 481 28.37 -29.18 3.98
CA HIS A 481 27.37 -30.08 3.44
C HIS A 481 26.55 -30.67 4.60
N ASP A 482 25.23 -30.68 4.48
CA ASP A 482 24.30 -31.19 5.50
C ASP A 482 23.90 -32.68 5.25
N ILE A 483 24.59 -33.34 4.32
CA ILE A 483 24.40 -34.73 3.97
C ILE A 483 25.50 -35.64 4.51
N HIS A 484 26.47 -35.11 5.25
CA HIS A 484 27.61 -35.85 5.79
C HIS A 484 27.61 -35.83 7.31
N ALA A 485 27.68 -37.01 7.94
CA ALA A 485 27.63 -37.14 9.38
C ALA A 485 28.79 -36.38 10.07
N GLU A 486 29.98 -36.41 9.49
CA GLU A 486 31.18 -35.75 10.00
C GLU A 486 31.07 -34.21 9.94
N SER A 487 30.35 -33.67 8.93
CA SER A 487 30.05 -32.23 8.85
C SER A 487 29.12 -31.81 9.99
N VAL A 488 28.08 -32.61 10.26
CA VAL A 488 27.13 -32.35 11.35
C VAL A 488 27.83 -32.51 12.72
N GLU A 489 28.74 -33.48 12.88
CA GLU A 489 29.56 -33.62 14.08
C GLU A 489 30.49 -32.44 14.31
N ALA A 490 31.07 -31.85 13.25
CA ALA A 490 31.91 -30.67 13.32
C ALA A 490 31.15 -29.38 13.68
N LEU A 491 29.89 -29.30 13.30
CA LEU A 491 29.11 -28.04 13.30
C LEU A 491 29.03 -27.35 14.68
N PRO A 492 28.80 -28.03 15.83
CA PRO A 492 28.78 -27.37 17.14
C PRO A 492 30.07 -26.62 17.45
N ALA A 493 31.22 -27.22 17.18
CA ALA A 493 32.53 -26.59 17.44
C ALA A 493 32.83 -25.46 16.46
N VAL A 494 32.35 -25.54 15.21
CA VAL A 494 32.42 -24.46 14.20
C VAL A 494 31.59 -23.29 14.66
N LEU A 495 30.32 -23.50 15.06
CA LEU A 495 29.42 -22.45 15.52
C LEU A 495 29.96 -21.76 16.79
N GLU A 496 30.46 -22.56 17.76
CA GLU A 496 31.07 -21.99 18.97
C GLU A 496 32.29 -21.14 18.65
N TYR A 497 33.20 -21.64 17.80
CA TYR A 497 34.37 -20.90 17.36
C TYR A 497 33.98 -19.56 16.69
N LEU A 498 33.11 -19.59 15.68
CA LEU A 498 32.71 -18.41 14.97
C LEU A 498 32.07 -17.36 15.91
N LYS A 499 31.23 -17.80 16.84
CA LYS A 499 30.61 -16.93 17.85
C LYS A 499 31.66 -16.37 18.83
N SER A 500 32.63 -17.17 19.27
CA SER A 500 33.69 -16.72 20.17
C SER A 500 34.62 -15.70 19.53
N GLU A 501 34.81 -15.77 18.20
CA GLU A 501 35.55 -14.79 17.40
C GLU A 501 34.72 -13.54 17.06
N GLY A 502 33.46 -13.47 17.51
CA GLY A 502 32.57 -12.32 17.34
C GLY A 502 31.89 -12.24 15.97
N TYR A 503 31.80 -13.36 15.26
CA TYR A 503 31.05 -13.40 14.00
C TYR A 503 29.53 -13.49 14.22
N GLU A 504 28.77 -12.67 13.52
CA GLU A 504 27.35 -12.92 13.25
C GLU A 504 27.22 -13.95 12.13
N LEU A 505 26.40 -14.99 12.36
CA LEU A 505 26.16 -16.09 11.43
C LEU A 505 24.87 -15.82 10.68
N VAL A 506 24.99 -15.55 9.41
CA VAL A 506 23.94 -14.96 8.58
C VAL A 506 23.70 -15.79 7.32
N THR A 507 22.58 -15.53 6.61
CA THR A 507 22.35 -16.04 5.26
C THR A 507 23.23 -15.30 4.24
N VAL A 508 23.29 -15.80 3.00
CA VAL A 508 23.99 -15.11 1.91
C VAL A 508 23.29 -13.78 1.60
N ASP A 509 21.97 -13.75 1.58
CA ASP A 509 21.20 -12.53 1.32
C ASP A 509 21.42 -11.47 2.44
N GLU A 510 21.42 -11.88 3.70
CA GLU A 510 21.75 -11.00 4.83
C GLU A 510 23.20 -10.48 4.77
N LEU A 511 24.16 -11.27 4.28
CA LEU A 511 25.54 -10.84 4.06
C LEU A 511 25.62 -9.74 2.99
N MET A 512 24.78 -9.83 1.98
CA MET A 512 24.76 -8.98 0.79
C MET A 512 23.70 -7.85 0.88
N ALA A 513 23.19 -7.53 2.07
CA ALA A 513 22.04 -6.65 2.27
C ALA A 513 22.17 -5.22 1.68
N ASP A 514 23.38 -4.70 1.44
CA ASP A 514 23.62 -3.41 0.77
C ASP A 514 23.90 -3.52 -0.74
N GLN A 515 24.05 -4.72 -1.24
CA GLN A 515 24.27 -5.03 -2.67
C GLN A 515 23.48 -6.29 -3.04
N PRO A 516 22.14 -6.18 -3.21
CA PRO A 516 21.28 -7.35 -3.45
C PRO A 516 21.76 -8.21 -4.61
N LEU A 517 21.60 -9.53 -4.46
CA LEU A 517 21.96 -10.52 -5.47
C LEU A 517 21.28 -10.22 -6.82
N GLN A 518 22.07 -10.21 -7.90
CA GLN A 518 21.59 -9.91 -9.25
C GLN A 518 21.94 -11.00 -10.25
N PRO A 519 21.07 -11.28 -11.23
CA PRO A 519 21.41 -12.16 -12.35
C PRO A 519 22.68 -11.73 -13.07
N ASN A 520 23.39 -12.68 -13.66
CA ASN A 520 24.64 -12.46 -14.39
C ASN A 520 25.80 -11.90 -13.54
N TYR A 521 25.74 -12.12 -12.22
CA TYR A 521 26.87 -11.90 -11.32
C TYR A 521 27.19 -13.17 -10.53
N ALA A 522 28.50 -13.39 -10.27
CA ALA A 522 29.02 -14.45 -9.42
C ALA A 522 29.58 -13.85 -8.12
N TYR A 523 29.11 -14.35 -7.00
CA TYR A 523 29.45 -13.91 -5.65
C TYR A 523 30.27 -15.01 -4.96
N PHE A 524 31.45 -14.67 -4.45
CA PHE A 524 32.34 -15.57 -3.69
C PHE A 524 32.41 -15.19 -2.21
N ASN A 525 32.31 -13.92 -1.96
CA ASN A 525 32.19 -13.31 -0.64
C ASN A 525 31.60 -11.90 -0.80
N ARG A 526 31.51 -11.14 0.28
CA ARG A 526 30.93 -9.80 0.28
C ARG A 526 31.61 -8.78 -0.68
N VAL A 527 32.89 -8.98 -0.99
CA VAL A 527 33.67 -8.03 -1.82
C VAL A 527 34.16 -8.62 -3.15
N ASP A 528 34.28 -9.93 -3.25
CA ASP A 528 34.63 -10.62 -4.51
C ASP A 528 33.35 -10.96 -5.27
N VAL A 529 32.91 -10.01 -6.08
CA VAL A 529 31.72 -10.10 -6.94
C VAL A 529 32.14 -9.85 -8.39
N LYS A 530 31.79 -10.76 -9.27
CA LYS A 530 32.23 -10.71 -10.68
C LYS A 530 31.01 -10.70 -11.61
N LYS A 531 30.98 -9.73 -12.50
CA LYS A 531 30.04 -9.76 -13.62
C LYS A 531 30.42 -10.90 -14.57
N ILE A 532 29.44 -11.62 -15.05
CA ILE A 532 29.60 -12.74 -15.98
C ILE A 532 29.29 -12.21 -17.39
N ASP A 533 30.34 -12.01 -18.20
CA ASP A 533 30.25 -11.46 -19.56
C ASP A 533 30.22 -12.56 -20.63
#